data_3f2834239e16ec9f0aa5a77e2660f71e
#
_entry.id   3f2834239e16ec9f0aa5a77e2660f71e
#
_cell.length_a   1.000
_cell.length_b   1.000
_cell.length_c   1.000
_cell.angle_alpha   90.00
_cell.angle_beta   90.00
_cell.angle_gamma   90.00
#
_symmetry.space_group_name_H-M   'P 1'
#
loop_
_entity.id
_entity.type
_entity.pdbx_description
1 polymer ?
#
loop_
_entity_poly.entity_id
_entity_poly.type
_entity_poly.pdbx_seq_one_letter_code
_entity_poly.pdbx_strand_id
1 'polypeptide(L)'
;PYECPGEPFGGTEQLAWSPDSKKVAYTCRKKVGREYAVSTDSDIYLYDTESGNTTNLCKPDGYKAPAIDYTKTLATQQVNHQDGDMSVGYDINPQFSPDGKHVAWLSMKQDGYESDRNRLCVYSFADGKKNYVTDSFDSAVETFCWTRDSHNIYFIGVWHACLNIYRTDLTGKVEKATDEIADYGSLQMLGNTGNLIATRHSMSAPDDIYLVAPQKKGKLAVSTRLTKEND
;
A
#
# COMPACT_ATOMS: atom_id res chain seq x y z
N PRO A 1 8.66 -21.69 -10.87
CA PRO A 1 8.67 -20.23 -10.94
C PRO A 1 7.60 -19.68 -10.02
N TYR A 2 7.92 -18.54 -9.38
CA TYR A 2 6.98 -17.81 -8.54
C TYR A 2 6.48 -16.57 -9.28
N GLU A 3 5.32 -16.02 -8.87
CA GLU A 3 4.78 -14.79 -9.45
C GLU A 3 5.49 -13.56 -8.87
N CYS A 4 6.22 -12.83 -9.73
CA CYS A 4 6.89 -11.58 -9.40
C CYS A 4 7.01 -10.71 -10.67
N PRO A 5 6.26 -9.60 -10.77
CA PRO A 5 5.12 -9.19 -9.96
C PRO A 5 3.96 -10.18 -9.97
N GLY A 6 2.96 -9.96 -9.11
CA GLY A 6 1.79 -10.83 -9.02
C GLY A 6 0.97 -10.79 -10.32
N GLU A 7 0.56 -11.94 -10.82
CA GLU A 7 -0.28 -12.05 -12.03
C GLU A 7 -1.75 -12.27 -11.64
N PRO A 8 -2.70 -11.85 -12.49
CA PRO A 8 -2.54 -11.20 -13.81
C PRO A 8 -2.48 -9.66 -13.75
N PHE A 9 -2.59 -9.02 -12.60
CA PHE A 9 -2.82 -7.58 -12.46
C PHE A 9 -1.62 -6.77 -11.93
N GLY A 10 -0.55 -7.43 -11.51
CA GLY A 10 0.66 -6.77 -11.03
C GLY A 10 1.54 -6.22 -12.15
N GLY A 11 2.19 -5.09 -11.88
CA GLY A 11 3.07 -4.39 -12.80
C GLY A 11 4.26 -3.74 -12.09
N THR A 12 4.74 -2.63 -12.65
CA THR A 12 5.91 -1.89 -12.13
C THR A 12 5.68 -1.28 -10.75
N GLU A 13 4.43 -1.06 -10.35
CA GLU A 13 4.06 -0.59 -9.01
C GLU A 13 4.43 -1.59 -7.90
N GLN A 14 4.65 -2.85 -8.28
CA GLN A 14 5.07 -3.90 -7.34
C GLN A 14 6.59 -4.04 -7.20
N LEU A 15 7.36 -3.11 -7.78
CA LEU A 15 8.81 -3.04 -7.71
C LEU A 15 9.24 -1.63 -7.28
N ALA A 16 10.09 -1.53 -6.28
CA ALA A 16 10.60 -0.25 -5.82
C ALA A 16 12.10 -0.31 -5.53
N TRP A 17 12.85 0.66 -6.06
CA TRP A 17 14.24 0.88 -5.70
C TRP A 17 14.36 1.72 -4.43
N SER A 18 15.32 1.38 -3.59
CA SER A 18 15.73 2.28 -2.51
C SER A 18 16.36 3.56 -3.07
N PRO A 19 16.26 4.71 -2.37
CA PRO A 19 16.82 5.98 -2.85
C PRO A 19 18.32 5.96 -3.14
N ASP A 20 19.06 5.09 -2.46
CA ASP A 20 20.51 4.88 -2.67
C ASP A 20 20.83 3.85 -3.78
N SER A 21 19.80 3.28 -4.41
CA SER A 21 19.89 2.25 -5.44
C SER A 21 20.59 0.94 -5.01
N LYS A 22 20.65 0.66 -3.69
CA LYS A 22 21.29 -0.55 -3.17
C LYS A 22 20.32 -1.69 -2.87
N LYS A 23 19.03 -1.39 -2.79
CA LYS A 23 18.00 -2.39 -2.47
C LYS A 23 16.83 -2.30 -3.42
N VAL A 24 16.18 -3.44 -3.64
CA VAL A 24 14.91 -3.55 -4.38
C VAL A 24 13.88 -4.20 -3.46
N ALA A 25 12.79 -3.51 -3.19
CA ALA A 25 11.61 -4.10 -2.59
C ALA A 25 10.66 -4.56 -3.70
N TYR A 26 10.10 -5.76 -3.56
CA TYR A 26 9.19 -6.30 -4.57
C TYR A 26 8.14 -7.22 -3.98
N THR A 27 6.97 -7.24 -4.59
CA THR A 27 5.91 -8.21 -4.30
C THR A 27 6.25 -9.54 -4.95
N CYS A 28 6.10 -10.63 -4.21
CA CYS A 28 6.19 -11.97 -4.77
C CYS A 28 5.24 -12.93 -4.06
N ARG A 29 4.46 -13.69 -4.84
CA ARG A 29 3.62 -14.78 -4.32
C ARG A 29 4.31 -16.12 -4.54
N LYS A 30 4.85 -16.70 -3.45
CA LYS A 30 5.59 -17.97 -3.48
C LYS A 30 4.67 -19.15 -3.15
N LYS A 31 3.76 -19.46 -4.05
CA LYS A 31 2.85 -20.60 -3.97
C LYS A 31 3.21 -21.65 -5.01
N VAL A 32 2.68 -22.86 -4.91
CA VAL A 32 2.92 -23.95 -5.86
C VAL A 32 1.61 -24.70 -6.18
N GLY A 33 1.45 -25.03 -7.45
CA GLY A 33 0.33 -25.86 -7.92
C GLY A 33 -1.04 -25.29 -7.54
N ARG A 34 -1.84 -26.07 -6.80
CA ARG A 34 -3.22 -25.69 -6.42
C ARG A 34 -3.29 -24.53 -5.39
N GLU A 35 -2.21 -24.24 -4.70
CA GLU A 35 -2.17 -23.13 -3.75
C GLU A 35 -2.48 -21.78 -4.41
N TYR A 36 -2.05 -21.59 -5.66
CA TYR A 36 -2.35 -20.37 -6.42
C TYR A 36 -3.86 -20.10 -6.60
N ALA A 37 -4.67 -21.14 -6.61
CA ALA A 37 -6.11 -21.01 -6.81
C ALA A 37 -6.88 -20.67 -5.52
N VAL A 38 -6.24 -20.78 -4.35
CA VAL A 38 -6.93 -20.67 -3.07
C VAL A 38 -6.26 -19.70 -2.09
N SER A 39 -4.99 -19.35 -2.29
CA SER A 39 -4.24 -18.45 -1.39
C SER A 39 -3.93 -17.13 -2.08
N THR A 40 -4.23 -16.04 -1.41
CA THR A 40 -3.88 -14.66 -1.83
C THR A 40 -2.58 -14.17 -1.18
N ASP A 41 -1.95 -15.01 -0.36
CA ASP A 41 -0.77 -14.68 0.44
C ASP A 41 0.44 -14.35 -0.45
N SER A 42 0.69 -13.07 -0.63
CA SER A 42 1.90 -12.51 -1.22
C SER A 42 2.70 -11.75 -0.17
N ASP A 43 4.00 -11.65 -0.37
CA ASP A 43 4.91 -10.98 0.58
C ASP A 43 5.74 -9.91 -0.11
N ILE A 44 6.22 -8.96 0.68
CA ILE A 44 7.24 -8.00 0.26
C ILE A 44 8.61 -8.59 0.57
N TYR A 45 9.40 -8.76 -0.48
CA TYR A 45 10.80 -9.18 -0.41
C TYR A 45 11.73 -8.01 -0.62
N LEU A 46 12.81 -7.99 0.12
CA LEU A 46 13.88 -7.01 0.00
C LEU A 46 15.14 -7.70 -0.54
N TYR A 47 15.55 -7.36 -1.74
CA TYR A 47 16.82 -7.80 -2.33
C TYR A 47 17.89 -6.75 -2.10
N ASP A 48 19.02 -7.14 -1.56
CA ASP A 48 20.22 -6.32 -1.39
C ASP A 48 21.19 -6.58 -2.54
N THR A 49 21.50 -5.54 -3.32
CA THR A 49 22.31 -5.67 -4.55
C THR A 49 23.80 -5.89 -4.26
N GLU A 50 24.28 -5.51 -3.08
CA GLU A 50 25.69 -5.67 -2.70
C GLU A 50 25.97 -7.08 -2.16
N SER A 51 25.09 -7.59 -1.31
CA SER A 51 25.26 -8.93 -0.71
C SER A 51 24.61 -10.05 -1.53
N GLY A 52 23.66 -9.74 -2.41
CA GLY A 52 22.85 -10.71 -3.14
C GLY A 52 21.80 -11.41 -2.27
N ASN A 53 21.60 -10.98 -1.03
CA ASN A 53 20.64 -11.59 -0.11
C ASN A 53 19.23 -11.08 -0.33
N THR A 54 18.26 -11.96 -0.08
CA THR A 54 16.84 -11.63 -0.09
C THR A 54 16.23 -11.90 1.27
N THR A 55 15.51 -10.91 1.82
CA THR A 55 14.80 -11.01 3.10
C THR A 55 13.30 -10.85 2.87
N ASN A 56 12.49 -11.66 3.54
CA ASN A 56 11.03 -11.47 3.59
C ASN A 56 10.71 -10.45 4.71
N LEU A 57 10.04 -9.34 4.37
CA LEU A 57 9.68 -8.32 5.35
C LEU A 57 8.34 -8.60 6.06
N CYS A 58 7.52 -9.48 5.50
CA CYS A 58 6.19 -9.77 6.02
C CYS A 58 6.19 -10.86 7.08
N LYS A 59 7.14 -11.79 7.02
CA LYS A 59 7.20 -12.98 7.86
C LYS A 59 8.57 -13.17 8.49
N PRO A 60 8.65 -13.77 9.70
CA PRO A 60 9.92 -14.06 10.33
C PRO A 60 10.72 -15.13 9.56
N ASP A 61 12.03 -15.12 9.76
CA ASP A 61 12.92 -16.11 9.16
C ASP A 61 12.50 -17.54 9.54
N GLY A 62 12.48 -18.42 8.53
CA GLY A 62 12.10 -19.82 8.73
C GLY A 62 10.60 -20.07 8.87
N TYR A 63 9.75 -19.05 8.69
CA TYR A 63 8.30 -19.23 8.67
C TYR A 63 7.89 -20.27 7.62
N LYS A 64 7.02 -21.18 8.04
CA LYS A 64 6.40 -22.19 7.16
C LYS A 64 4.90 -22.03 7.23
N ALA A 65 4.28 -21.71 6.10
CA ALA A 65 2.83 -21.66 6.00
C ALA A 65 2.24 -23.04 6.38
N PRO A 66 1.11 -23.07 7.13
CA PRO A 66 0.38 -24.31 7.38
C PRO A 66 -0.06 -24.95 6.06
N ALA A 67 -0.12 -26.28 6.04
CA ALA A 67 -0.63 -27.01 4.88
C ALA A 67 -2.13 -26.69 4.66
N ILE A 68 -2.49 -26.39 3.43
CA ILE A 68 -3.89 -26.13 3.05
C ILE A 68 -4.65 -27.45 2.99
N ASP A 69 -5.76 -27.54 3.73
CA ASP A 69 -6.71 -28.65 3.64
C ASP A 69 -7.73 -28.35 2.53
N TYR A 70 -7.51 -28.88 1.32
CA TYR A 70 -8.38 -28.66 0.15
C TYR A 70 -9.78 -29.27 0.28
N THR A 71 -10.10 -29.96 1.37
CA THR A 71 -11.45 -30.47 1.66
C THR A 71 -12.33 -29.44 2.36
N LYS A 72 -11.74 -28.32 2.83
CA LYS A 72 -12.40 -27.24 3.55
C LYS A 72 -12.29 -25.94 2.76
N THR A 73 -13.24 -25.03 2.97
CA THR A 73 -13.09 -23.65 2.48
C THR A 73 -12.02 -22.91 3.29
N LEU A 74 -11.28 -21.99 2.69
CA LEU A 74 -10.28 -21.21 3.42
C LEU A 74 -10.87 -20.43 4.59
N ALA A 75 -12.10 -19.93 4.46
CA ALA A 75 -12.81 -19.27 5.55
C ALA A 75 -13.03 -20.16 6.78
N THR A 76 -13.05 -21.49 6.61
CA THR A 76 -13.18 -22.45 7.72
C THR A 76 -11.82 -22.99 8.20
N GLN A 77 -10.80 -22.79 7.41
CA GLN A 77 -9.42 -23.07 7.79
C GLN A 77 -8.85 -21.79 8.43
N GLN A 78 -9.40 -21.38 9.58
CA GLN A 78 -8.74 -20.30 10.32
C GLN A 78 -7.31 -20.73 10.59
N VAL A 79 -6.41 -20.31 9.72
CA VAL A 79 -5.01 -20.26 10.02
C VAL A 79 -4.91 -19.23 11.13
N ASN A 80 -4.96 -19.69 12.38
CA ASN A 80 -4.78 -18.86 13.54
C ASN A 80 -3.33 -18.36 13.52
N HIS A 81 -3.09 -17.26 12.80
CA HIS A 81 -1.89 -16.48 12.96
C HIS A 81 -2.04 -15.71 14.27
N GLN A 82 -1.78 -16.41 15.37
CA GLN A 82 -1.86 -15.86 16.73
C GLN A 82 -0.75 -14.85 17.02
N ASP A 83 0.24 -14.76 16.17
CA ASP A 83 1.33 -13.80 16.33
C ASP A 83 0.92 -12.50 15.66
N GLY A 84 0.30 -11.62 16.41
CA GLY A 84 -0.42 -10.38 16.05
C GLY A 84 0.20 -9.41 15.06
N ASP A 85 1.32 -9.72 14.43
CA ASP A 85 2.06 -8.88 13.50
C ASP A 85 2.17 -9.46 12.07
N MET A 86 1.61 -10.64 11.81
CA MET A 86 1.64 -11.23 10.46
C MET A 86 0.35 -11.00 9.69
N SER A 87 0.48 -10.44 8.50
CA SER A 87 -0.54 -10.52 7.46
C SER A 87 -0.27 -11.72 6.59
N VAL A 88 -1.32 -12.38 6.15
CA VAL A 88 -1.26 -13.56 5.27
C VAL A 88 -2.16 -13.39 4.04
N GLY A 89 -2.64 -12.16 3.82
CA GLY A 89 -3.33 -11.77 2.63
C GLY A 89 -2.35 -11.19 1.59
N TYR A 90 -2.85 -10.32 0.74
CA TYR A 90 -2.00 -9.56 -0.18
C TYR A 90 -1.12 -8.56 0.58
N ASP A 91 0.19 -8.63 0.33
CA ASP A 91 1.16 -7.57 0.60
C ASP A 91 1.72 -7.10 -0.74
N ILE A 92 1.37 -5.86 -1.16
CA ILE A 92 1.59 -5.35 -2.52
C ILE A 92 2.03 -3.89 -2.55
N ASN A 93 2.57 -3.44 -3.69
CA ASN A 93 2.89 -2.04 -4.00
C ASN A 93 3.87 -1.39 -3.01
N PRO A 94 5.08 -1.94 -2.83
CA PRO A 94 6.06 -1.38 -1.92
C PRO A 94 6.59 -0.03 -2.40
N GLN A 95 6.81 0.92 -1.48
CA GLN A 95 7.46 2.19 -1.74
C GLN A 95 8.42 2.54 -0.61
N PHE A 96 9.66 2.88 -0.95
CA PHE A 96 10.61 3.41 0.04
C PHE A 96 10.25 4.84 0.43
N SER A 97 10.50 5.18 1.70
CA SER A 97 10.54 6.58 2.12
C SER A 97 11.69 7.32 1.40
N PRO A 98 11.56 8.62 1.09
CA PRO A 98 12.61 9.39 0.43
C PRO A 98 13.96 9.38 1.16
N ASP A 99 13.97 9.23 2.48
CA ASP A 99 15.20 9.12 3.28
C ASP A 99 15.78 7.68 3.35
N GLY A 100 15.10 6.70 2.75
CA GLY A 100 15.49 5.30 2.72
C GLY A 100 15.41 4.55 4.05
N LYS A 101 14.84 5.16 5.10
CA LYS A 101 14.76 4.52 6.43
C LYS A 101 13.56 3.60 6.62
N HIS A 102 12.58 3.71 5.74
CA HIS A 102 11.35 2.92 5.79
C HIS A 102 11.00 2.37 4.42
N VAL A 103 10.21 1.32 4.40
CA VAL A 103 9.43 0.88 3.25
C VAL A 103 7.98 0.71 3.68
N ALA A 104 7.04 1.19 2.86
CA ALA A 104 5.62 1.03 3.09
C ALA A 104 4.99 0.21 1.96
N TRP A 105 3.88 -0.47 2.26
CA TRP A 105 3.12 -1.26 1.28
C TRP A 105 1.66 -1.39 1.69
N LEU A 106 0.81 -1.83 0.77
CA LEU A 106 -0.58 -2.17 1.04
C LEU A 106 -0.65 -3.62 1.54
N SER A 107 -1.39 -3.84 2.62
CA SER A 107 -1.44 -5.13 3.33
C SER A 107 -2.86 -5.52 3.69
N MET A 108 -3.33 -6.65 3.16
CA MET A 108 -4.55 -7.34 3.60
C MET A 108 -4.23 -8.34 4.69
N LYS A 109 -5.17 -8.56 5.60
CA LYS A 109 -4.93 -9.40 6.78
C LYS A 109 -5.15 -10.88 6.53
N GLN A 110 -6.13 -11.24 5.69
CA GLN A 110 -6.63 -12.61 5.58
C GLN A 110 -6.25 -13.26 4.26
N ASP A 111 -5.79 -14.51 4.33
CA ASP A 111 -5.53 -15.34 3.15
C ASP A 111 -6.83 -15.80 2.49
N GLY A 112 -6.86 -15.74 1.15
CA GLY A 112 -8.00 -16.17 0.33
C GLY A 112 -9.24 -15.28 0.44
N TYR A 113 -9.09 -14.05 0.95
CA TYR A 113 -10.20 -13.11 1.15
C TYR A 113 -9.95 -11.80 0.40
N GLU A 114 -10.20 -11.80 -0.90
CA GLU A 114 -9.89 -10.67 -1.81
C GLU A 114 -10.67 -9.38 -1.51
N SER A 115 -11.76 -9.45 -0.76
CA SER A 115 -12.51 -8.27 -0.31
C SER A 115 -12.05 -7.73 1.05
N ASP A 116 -10.91 -8.22 1.57
CA ASP A 116 -10.35 -7.68 2.80
C ASP A 116 -9.80 -6.25 2.57
N ARG A 117 -9.73 -5.51 3.65
CA ARG A 117 -9.30 -4.12 3.64
C ARG A 117 -7.79 -4.01 3.45
N ASN A 118 -7.35 -3.29 2.43
CA ASN A 118 -5.97 -2.84 2.32
C ASN A 118 -5.64 -1.86 3.43
N ARG A 119 -4.67 -2.21 4.28
CA ARG A 119 -4.08 -1.32 5.27
C ARG A 119 -2.71 -0.85 4.78
N LEU A 120 -2.28 0.31 5.21
CA LEU A 120 -0.93 0.79 4.95
C LEU A 120 0.01 0.30 6.05
N CYS A 121 0.93 -0.59 5.70
CA CYS A 121 1.99 -1.08 6.56
C CYS A 121 3.28 -0.31 6.33
N VAL A 122 3.98 0.08 7.39
CA VAL A 122 5.30 0.74 7.34
C VAL A 122 6.30 -0.11 8.10
N TYR A 123 7.37 -0.52 7.45
CA TYR A 123 8.51 -1.22 8.04
C TYR A 123 9.66 -0.25 8.28
N SER A 124 10.23 -0.28 9.46
CA SER A 124 11.39 0.52 9.87
C SER A 124 12.66 -0.31 9.79
N PHE A 125 13.66 0.15 9.05
CA PHE A 125 14.98 -0.50 8.99
C PHE A 125 15.80 -0.30 10.28
N ALA A 126 15.43 0.64 11.14
CA ALA A 126 16.17 0.91 12.36
C ALA A 126 15.99 -0.17 13.44
N ASP A 127 14.79 -0.77 13.51
CA ASP A 127 14.43 -1.75 14.54
C ASP A 127 13.73 -3.00 14.01
N GLY A 128 13.54 -3.10 12.70
CA GLY A 128 12.91 -4.24 12.04
C GLY A 128 11.42 -4.39 12.33
N LYS A 129 10.74 -3.34 12.79
CA LYS A 129 9.32 -3.40 13.16
C LYS A 129 8.40 -2.93 12.06
N LYS A 130 7.22 -3.53 12.03
CA LYS A 130 6.08 -3.13 11.20
C LYS A 130 5.07 -2.35 12.03
N ASN A 131 4.50 -1.31 11.43
CA ASN A 131 3.39 -0.54 11.99
C ASN A 131 2.30 -0.36 10.93
N TYR A 132 1.07 -0.76 11.24
CA TYR A 132 -0.10 -0.58 10.36
C TYR A 132 -0.73 0.79 10.62
N VAL A 133 -0.20 1.81 9.94
CA VAL A 133 -0.52 3.22 10.21
C VAL A 133 -1.94 3.65 9.82
N THR A 134 -2.70 2.77 9.17
CA THR A 134 -4.12 2.98 8.86
C THR A 134 -5.03 1.94 9.53
N ASP A 135 -4.57 1.23 10.56
CA ASP A 135 -5.39 0.20 11.21
C ASP A 135 -6.67 0.78 11.86
N SER A 136 -6.60 2.03 12.34
CA SER A 136 -7.74 2.79 12.86
C SER A 136 -8.64 3.41 11.78
N PHE A 137 -8.25 3.40 10.51
CA PHE A 137 -9.04 3.92 9.40
C PHE A 137 -10.02 2.86 8.93
N ASP A 138 -11.32 3.14 9.06
CA ASP A 138 -12.39 2.17 8.80
C ASP A 138 -12.73 2.03 7.30
N SER A 139 -11.71 1.99 6.44
CA SER A 139 -11.86 1.72 5.01
C SER A 139 -10.56 1.24 4.39
N ALA A 140 -10.61 0.85 3.11
CA ALA A 140 -9.44 0.43 2.35
C ALA A 140 -8.59 1.63 1.92
N VAL A 141 -7.28 1.39 1.81
CA VAL A 141 -6.32 2.28 1.14
C VAL A 141 -6.16 1.81 -0.30
N GLU A 142 -6.42 2.71 -1.27
CA GLU A 142 -6.32 2.39 -2.70
C GLU A 142 -4.91 2.61 -3.25
N THR A 143 -4.31 3.75 -2.90
CA THR A 143 -2.94 4.12 -3.29
C THR A 143 -2.37 5.12 -2.30
N PHE A 144 -1.05 5.28 -2.30
CA PHE A 144 -0.38 6.19 -1.37
C PHE A 144 0.90 6.79 -1.97
N CYS A 145 1.39 7.87 -1.36
CA CYS A 145 2.69 8.43 -1.64
C CYS A 145 3.31 9.07 -0.38
N TRP A 146 4.62 8.93 -0.25
CA TRP A 146 5.38 9.54 0.84
C TRP A 146 5.52 11.05 0.69
N THR A 147 5.46 11.80 1.80
CA THR A 147 5.96 13.18 1.82
C THR A 147 7.48 13.21 1.68
N ARG A 148 8.02 14.28 1.11
CA ARG A 148 9.47 14.40 0.84
C ARG A 148 10.34 14.38 2.09
N ASP A 149 9.79 14.80 3.22
CA ASP A 149 10.45 14.76 4.53
C ASP A 149 10.37 13.37 5.20
N SER A 150 9.71 12.41 4.58
CA SER A 150 9.52 11.04 5.10
C SER A 150 8.74 10.94 6.43
N HIS A 151 8.09 12.02 6.87
CA HIS A 151 7.35 12.01 8.14
C HIS A 151 5.88 11.66 8.01
N ASN A 152 5.31 11.80 6.81
CA ASN A 152 3.90 11.53 6.55
C ASN A 152 3.72 10.78 5.23
N ILE A 153 2.55 10.17 5.10
CA ILE A 153 2.09 9.51 3.89
C ILE A 153 0.71 10.08 3.55
N TYR A 154 0.54 10.53 2.31
CA TYR A 154 -0.78 10.78 1.75
C TYR A 154 -1.32 9.50 1.11
N PHE A 155 -2.61 9.25 1.27
CA PHE A 155 -3.24 8.10 0.66
C PHE A 155 -4.67 8.42 0.21
N ILE A 156 -5.17 7.63 -0.73
CA ILE A 156 -6.57 7.67 -1.15
C ILE A 156 -7.31 6.58 -0.39
N GLY A 157 -8.43 6.96 0.22
CA GLY A 157 -9.32 6.05 0.95
C GLY A 157 -10.78 6.28 0.60
N VAL A 158 -11.57 5.23 0.67
CA VAL A 158 -13.01 5.27 0.41
C VAL A 158 -13.73 5.78 1.66
N TRP A 159 -14.61 6.76 1.49
CA TRP A 159 -15.52 7.21 2.54
C TRP A 159 -16.82 7.74 1.91
N HIS A 160 -17.95 7.22 2.37
CA HIS A 160 -19.27 7.56 1.85
C HIS A 160 -19.38 7.45 0.31
N ALA A 161 -18.84 6.35 -0.24
CA ALA A 161 -18.79 6.09 -1.68
C ALA A 161 -18.01 7.14 -2.51
N CYS A 162 -17.09 7.88 -1.89
CA CYS A 162 -16.18 8.81 -2.55
C CYS A 162 -14.73 8.48 -2.20
N LEU A 163 -13.84 8.61 -3.16
CA LEU A 163 -12.39 8.42 -3.00
C LEU A 163 -11.75 9.76 -2.65
N ASN A 164 -11.46 10.00 -1.37
CA ASN A 164 -10.84 11.22 -0.89
C ASN A 164 -9.39 11.00 -0.44
N ILE A 165 -8.64 12.09 -0.38
CA ILE A 165 -7.24 12.08 0.05
C ILE A 165 -7.18 12.27 1.57
N TYR A 166 -6.38 11.43 2.21
CA TYR A 166 -6.07 11.44 3.63
C TYR A 166 -4.57 11.57 3.84
N ARG A 167 -4.16 11.94 5.04
CA ARG A 167 -2.77 11.95 5.48
C ARG A 167 -2.66 11.15 6.76
N THR A 168 -1.61 10.36 6.90
CA THR A 168 -1.21 9.72 8.16
C THR A 168 0.24 10.06 8.49
N ASP A 169 0.57 10.14 9.77
CA ASP A 169 1.95 10.10 10.24
C ASP A 169 2.38 8.65 10.54
N LEU A 170 3.63 8.45 10.92
CA LEU A 170 4.16 7.13 11.23
C LEU A 170 3.63 6.53 12.54
N THR A 171 2.90 7.30 13.35
CA THR A 171 2.22 6.83 14.57
C THR A 171 0.81 6.31 14.29
N GLY A 172 0.29 6.50 13.07
CA GLY A 172 -1.05 6.08 12.69
C GLY A 172 -2.13 7.13 12.93
N LYS A 173 -1.76 8.40 13.08
CA LYS A 173 -2.71 9.49 13.19
C LYS A 173 -3.22 9.88 11.81
N VAL A 174 -4.43 9.46 11.47
CA VAL A 174 -5.08 9.75 10.19
C VAL A 174 -5.85 11.08 10.26
N GLU A 175 -5.66 11.92 9.25
CA GLU A 175 -6.37 13.18 9.06
C GLU A 175 -6.91 13.28 7.63
N LYS A 176 -8.15 13.76 7.45
CA LYS A 176 -8.73 14.01 6.13
C LYS A 176 -8.04 15.21 5.48
N ALA A 177 -7.59 15.07 4.24
CA ALA A 177 -6.99 16.15 3.46
C ALA A 177 -7.98 16.78 2.47
N THR A 178 -8.89 15.99 1.88
CA THR A 178 -9.99 16.48 1.03
C THR A 178 -11.33 15.96 1.53
N ASP A 179 -12.43 16.63 1.18
CA ASP A 179 -13.80 16.25 1.53
C ASP A 179 -14.75 16.67 0.40
N GLU A 180 -14.62 16.00 -0.74
CA GLU A 180 -15.34 16.34 -1.97
C GLU A 180 -16.21 15.17 -2.40
N ILE A 181 -17.33 15.45 -3.07
CA ILE A 181 -18.18 14.46 -3.74
C ILE A 181 -17.55 14.18 -5.10
N ALA A 182 -16.44 13.46 -5.09
CA ALA A 182 -15.64 13.11 -6.24
C ALA A 182 -14.69 11.95 -5.88
N ASP A 183 -14.09 11.35 -6.90
CA ASP A 183 -13.12 10.28 -6.75
C ASP A 183 -11.75 10.74 -7.23
N TYR A 184 -10.79 10.74 -6.30
CA TYR A 184 -9.38 10.98 -6.60
C TYR A 184 -8.67 9.69 -6.99
N GLY A 185 -7.71 9.78 -7.92
CA GLY A 185 -6.85 8.68 -8.37
C GLY A 185 -5.42 9.16 -8.66
N SER A 186 -4.52 8.22 -8.99
CA SER A 186 -3.15 8.50 -9.47
C SER A 186 -2.35 9.49 -8.61
N LEU A 187 -2.44 9.35 -7.30
CA LEU A 187 -1.87 10.29 -6.32
C LEU A 187 -0.33 10.30 -6.35
N GLN A 188 0.26 11.48 -6.49
CA GLN A 188 1.71 11.67 -6.48
C GLN A 188 2.13 12.99 -5.83
N MET A 189 3.33 13.02 -5.24
CA MET A 189 3.94 14.28 -4.78
C MET A 189 4.49 15.08 -5.96
N LEU A 190 4.16 16.37 -6.03
CA LEU A 190 4.68 17.28 -7.05
C LEU A 190 6.08 17.78 -6.68
N GLY A 191 7.10 17.10 -7.12
CA GLY A 191 8.50 17.50 -6.88
C GLY A 191 8.76 17.79 -5.39
N ASN A 192 9.36 18.93 -5.08
CA ASN A 192 9.67 19.39 -3.72
C ASN A 192 8.72 20.51 -3.24
N THR A 193 7.57 20.70 -3.89
CA THR A 193 6.65 21.81 -3.59
C THR A 193 5.81 21.60 -2.33
N GLY A 194 5.71 20.35 -1.85
CA GLY A 194 4.78 19.97 -0.81
C GLY A 194 3.32 19.79 -1.30
N ASN A 195 3.05 20.05 -2.57
CA ASN A 195 1.76 19.83 -3.20
C ASN A 195 1.66 18.42 -3.77
N LEU A 196 0.43 18.00 -4.05
CA LEU A 196 0.12 16.73 -4.70
C LEU A 196 -0.43 16.98 -6.12
N ILE A 197 -0.25 16.00 -6.98
CA ILE A 197 -0.99 15.85 -8.23
C ILE A 197 -1.83 14.59 -8.13
N ALA A 198 -3.08 14.68 -8.59
CA ALA A 198 -4.00 13.54 -8.65
C ALA A 198 -4.93 13.68 -9.86
N THR A 199 -5.44 12.58 -10.36
CA THR A 199 -6.63 12.60 -11.21
C THR A 199 -7.86 12.77 -10.33
N ARG A 200 -8.92 13.37 -10.88
CA ARG A 200 -10.20 13.47 -10.19
C ARG A 200 -11.35 13.41 -11.20
N HIS A 201 -12.32 12.57 -10.89
CA HIS A 201 -13.58 12.49 -11.62
C HIS A 201 -14.80 12.55 -10.71
N SER A 202 -15.98 12.60 -11.29
CA SER A 202 -17.26 12.49 -10.58
C SER A 202 -18.28 11.78 -11.47
N MET A 203 -19.49 11.56 -10.96
CA MET A 203 -20.59 10.98 -11.74
C MET A 203 -20.95 11.78 -13.01
N SER A 204 -20.59 13.07 -13.08
CA SER A 204 -20.93 13.98 -14.17
C SER A 204 -19.72 14.54 -14.92
N ALA A 205 -18.49 14.18 -14.54
CA ALA A 205 -17.27 14.68 -15.17
C ALA A 205 -16.20 13.58 -15.19
N PRO A 206 -15.61 13.30 -16.37
CA PRO A 206 -14.50 12.36 -16.48
C PRO A 206 -13.22 12.89 -15.81
N ASP A 207 -12.16 12.07 -15.80
CA ASP A 207 -10.89 12.40 -15.16
C ASP A 207 -10.23 13.64 -15.77
N ASP A 208 -9.85 14.55 -14.88
CA ASP A 208 -8.91 15.63 -15.15
C ASP A 208 -7.79 15.63 -14.11
N ILE A 209 -6.69 16.29 -14.43
CA ILE A 209 -5.56 16.43 -13.52
C ILE A 209 -5.78 17.62 -12.59
N TYR A 210 -5.58 17.41 -11.32
CA TYR A 210 -5.72 18.43 -10.28
C TYR A 210 -4.41 18.62 -9.50
N LEU A 211 -4.10 19.88 -9.22
CA LEU A 211 -3.16 20.28 -8.18
C LEU A 211 -3.91 20.27 -6.84
N VAL A 212 -3.44 19.52 -5.89
CA VAL A 212 -3.97 19.48 -4.52
C VAL A 212 -2.94 20.09 -3.58
N ALA A 213 -3.26 21.26 -3.01
CA ALA A 213 -2.38 22.02 -2.14
C ALA A 213 -2.78 21.81 -0.66
N PRO A 214 -2.04 20.97 0.11
CA PRO A 214 -2.31 20.75 1.52
C PRO A 214 -2.23 22.06 2.30
N GLN A 215 -3.11 22.22 3.26
CA GLN A 215 -3.17 23.38 4.14
C GLN A 215 -2.61 23.06 5.53
N LYS A 216 -2.51 24.07 6.37
CA LYS A 216 -2.11 23.90 7.77
C LYS A 216 -3.07 22.93 8.46
N LYS A 217 -2.55 22.25 9.50
CA LYS A 217 -3.27 21.26 10.31
C LYS A 217 -4.71 21.70 10.61
N GLY A 218 -5.65 20.78 10.35
CA GLY A 218 -7.09 20.99 10.58
C GLY A 218 -7.83 21.74 9.48
N LYS A 219 -7.17 22.07 8.35
CA LYS A 219 -7.82 22.63 7.16
C LYS A 219 -7.72 21.67 5.97
N LEU A 220 -8.78 21.59 5.18
CA LEU A 220 -8.79 20.83 3.95
C LEU A 220 -7.86 21.46 2.90
N ALA A 221 -7.32 20.60 2.03
CA ALA A 221 -6.51 21.04 0.90
C ALA A 221 -7.33 21.87 -0.08
N VAL A 222 -6.64 22.69 -0.84
CA VAL A 222 -7.26 23.41 -1.98
C VAL A 222 -6.94 22.64 -3.25
N SER A 223 -7.99 22.20 -3.95
CA SER A 223 -7.89 21.50 -5.23
C SER A 223 -8.10 22.47 -6.38
N THR A 224 -7.17 22.49 -7.34
CA THR A 224 -7.23 23.33 -8.53
C THR A 224 -7.11 22.47 -9.78
N ARG A 225 -8.10 22.51 -10.66
CA ARG A 225 -8.10 21.80 -11.93
C ARG A 225 -7.02 22.36 -12.85
N LEU A 226 -6.16 21.50 -13.39
CA LEU A 226 -5.06 21.87 -14.29
C LEU A 226 -5.39 21.62 -15.76
N THR A 227 -6.09 20.52 -16.06
CA THR A 227 -6.48 20.18 -17.43
C THR A 227 -7.96 20.50 -17.67
N LYS A 228 -8.32 20.66 -18.94
CA LYS A 228 -9.69 20.96 -19.40
C LYS A 228 -10.03 20.17 -20.67
N GLU A 229 -9.49 18.95 -20.76
CA GLU A 229 -9.67 18.13 -21.94
C GLU A 229 -11.10 17.60 -22.10
N ASN A 230 -11.89 17.71 -21.02
CA ASN A 230 -13.26 17.22 -20.94
C ASN A 230 -14.29 18.37 -20.70
N ASP A 231 -13.98 19.59 -21.13
CA ASP A 231 -14.92 20.73 -21.09
C ASP A 231 -15.91 20.71 -22.26
#